data_e940703f8eaa8d4dc74f2cfc639fa3e2
#
_entry.id   e940703f8eaa8d4dc74f2cfc639fa3e2
#
_cell.length_a   1.000
_cell.length_b   1.000
_cell.length_c   1.000
_cell.angle_alpha   90.00
_cell.angle_beta   90.00
_cell.angle_gamma   90.00
#
_symmetry.space_group_name_H-M   'P 1'
#
loop_
_entity.id
_entity.type
_entity.pdbx_description
1 polymer ?
#
loop_
_entity_poly.entity_id
_entity_poly.type
_entity_poly.pdbx_seq_one_letter_code
_entity_poly.pdbx_strand_id
1 'polypeptide(L)' 'MPEGTIKRLTDKGFGFISTGGPKDLFFHSSKVVEGTFNDLHEGQKVSYTEGQGPKGPQAENVKPV' A
#
# COMPACT_ATOMS: atom_id res chain seq x y z
N MET A 1 7.28 12.06 1.91
CA MET A 1 6.35 10.94 2.02
C MET A 1 7.14 9.66 2.16
N PRO A 2 6.77 8.79 3.08
CA PRO A 2 7.50 7.54 3.24
C PRO A 2 7.31 6.64 2.03
N GLU A 3 8.27 5.75 1.84
CA GLU A 3 8.24 4.78 0.75
C GLU A 3 8.29 3.39 1.33
N GLY A 4 7.66 2.47 0.64
CA GLY A 4 7.66 1.08 1.02
C GLY A 4 7.64 0.21 -0.21
N THR A 5 7.60 -1.08 0.01
CA THR A 5 7.60 -2.07 -1.07
C THR A 5 6.32 -2.90 -0.94
N ILE A 6 5.66 -3.12 -2.07
CA ILE A 6 4.48 -3.99 -2.09
C ILE A 6 4.94 -5.39 -1.69
N LYS A 7 4.42 -5.88 -0.58
CA LYS A 7 4.74 -7.21 -0.12
C LYS A 7 3.76 -8.25 -0.65
N ARG A 8 2.49 -7.89 -0.73
CA ARG A 8 1.47 -8.81 -1.17
C ARG A 8 0.30 -8.05 -1.76
N LEU A 9 -0.27 -8.60 -2.80
CA LEU A 9 -1.49 -8.10 -3.42
C LEU A 9 -2.49 -9.24 -3.47
N THR A 10 -3.75 -8.92 -3.24
CA THR A 10 -4.82 -9.91 -3.33
C THR A 10 -5.77 -9.50 -4.43
N ASP A 11 -6.51 -10.46 -4.94
CA ASP A 11 -7.52 -10.20 -5.97
C ASP A 11 -8.82 -9.68 -5.36
N LYS A 12 -8.85 -9.47 -4.06
CA LYS A 12 -10.02 -8.90 -3.37
C LYS A 12 -9.97 -7.39 -3.30
N GLY A 13 -8.92 -6.76 -3.84
CA GLY A 13 -8.83 -5.32 -3.90
C GLY A 13 -8.08 -4.69 -2.74
N PHE A 14 -7.18 -5.43 -2.11
CA PHE A 14 -6.33 -4.86 -1.08
C PHE A 14 -4.94 -5.49 -1.12
N GLY A 15 -4.01 -4.87 -0.41
CA GLY A 15 -2.66 -5.39 -0.37
C GLY A 15 -1.94 -4.92 0.88
N PHE A 16 -0.69 -5.31 0.98
CA PHE A 16 0.16 -4.97 2.11
C PHE A 16 1.46 -4.37 1.61
N ILE A 17 1.92 -3.34 2.32
CA ILE A 17 3.17 -2.64 2.00
C ILE A 17 4.15 -2.91 3.13
N SER A 18 5.33 -3.39 2.77
CA SER A 18 6.41 -3.55 3.73
C SER A 18 7.08 -2.19 3.93
N THR A 19 7.11 -1.74 5.17
CA THR A 19 7.62 -0.42 5.49
C THR A 19 9.04 -0.47 6.05
N GLY A 20 9.65 -1.64 6.04
CA GLY A 20 10.97 -1.82 6.65
C GLY A 20 10.91 -2.09 8.13
N GLY A 21 9.74 -2.02 8.73
CA GLY A 21 9.54 -2.34 10.12
C GLY A 21 8.97 -3.74 10.33
N PRO A 22 8.64 -4.09 11.56
CA PRO A 22 8.13 -5.43 11.86
C PRO A 22 6.69 -5.67 11.41
N LYS A 23 5.98 -4.61 11.03
CA LYS A 23 4.58 -4.72 10.62
C LYS A 23 4.42 -4.15 9.22
N ASP A 24 3.56 -4.81 8.45
CA ASP A 24 3.18 -4.31 7.14
C ASP A 24 1.97 -3.41 7.29
N LEU A 25 1.82 -2.47 6.37
CA LEU A 25 0.65 -1.62 6.32
C LEU A 25 -0.34 -2.17 5.31
N PHE A 26 -1.58 -2.24 5.72
CA PHE A 26 -2.69 -2.59 4.85
C PHE A 26 -3.05 -1.37 3.98
N PHE A 27 -3.41 -1.62 2.73
CA PHE A 27 -4.00 -0.57 1.91
C PHE A 27 -5.09 -1.18 1.02
N HIS A 28 -6.09 -0.37 0.73
CA HIS A 28 -7.20 -0.78 -0.14
C HIS A 28 -6.99 -0.19 -1.53
N SER A 29 -7.57 -0.82 -2.55
CA SER A 29 -7.44 -0.33 -3.91
C SER A 29 -7.94 1.10 -4.08
N SER A 30 -8.92 1.50 -3.29
CA SER A 30 -9.43 2.87 -3.33
C SER A 30 -8.41 3.90 -2.84
N LYS A 31 -7.35 3.46 -2.19
CA LYS A 31 -6.31 4.37 -1.69
C LYS A 31 -5.16 4.55 -2.67
N VAL A 32 -5.21 3.91 -3.80
CA VAL A 32 -4.23 4.09 -4.86
C VAL A 32 -4.63 5.33 -5.65
N VAL A 33 -3.79 6.36 -5.61
CA VAL A 33 -4.13 7.68 -6.15
C VAL A 33 -3.54 7.93 -7.53
N GLU A 34 -2.55 7.16 -7.95
CA GLU A 34 -2.00 7.22 -9.29
C GLU A 34 -2.00 5.83 -9.90
N GLY A 35 -2.49 5.73 -11.13
CA GLY A 35 -2.63 4.45 -11.76
C GLY A 35 -3.78 3.68 -11.16
N THR A 36 -3.75 2.39 -11.32
CA THR A 36 -4.76 1.51 -10.77
C THR A 36 -4.13 0.46 -9.90
N PHE A 37 -4.95 -0.13 -9.04
CA PHE A 37 -4.49 -1.23 -8.20
C PHE A 37 -3.91 -2.37 -9.03
N ASN A 38 -4.48 -2.61 -10.21
CA ASN A 38 -4.02 -3.70 -11.08
C ASN A 38 -2.65 -3.43 -11.71
N ASP A 39 -2.21 -2.19 -11.70
CA ASP A 39 -0.88 -1.83 -12.22
C ASP A 39 0.22 -2.10 -11.21
N LEU A 40 -0.13 -2.41 -9.98
CA LEU A 40 0.86 -2.65 -8.93
C LEU A 40 1.28 -4.11 -8.95
N HIS A 41 2.52 -4.36 -8.53
CA HIS A 41 3.08 -5.70 -8.50
C HIS A 41 3.75 -5.94 -7.17
N GLU A 42 3.80 -7.19 -6.76
CA GLU A 42 4.58 -7.56 -5.58
C GLU A 42 6.05 -7.24 -5.83
N GLY A 43 6.68 -6.63 -4.83
CA GLY A 43 8.05 -6.18 -4.95
C GLY A 43 8.21 -4.78 -5.51
N GLN A 44 7.11 -4.14 -5.94
CA GLN A 44 7.18 -2.79 -6.48
C GLN A 44 7.32 -1.77 -5.37
N LYS A 45 8.15 -0.75 -5.62
CA LYS A 45 8.32 0.35 -4.67
C LYS A 45 7.22 1.39 -4.87
N VAL A 46 6.66 1.83 -3.76
CA VAL A 46 5.57 2.81 -3.77
C VAL A 46 5.81 3.84 -2.69
N SER A 47 5.21 5.02 -2.87
CA SER A 47 5.13 5.99 -1.80
C SER A 47 3.72 5.98 -1.22
N TYR A 48 3.59 6.35 0.02
CA TYR A 48 2.31 6.32 0.70
C TYR A 48 2.31 7.30 1.85
N THR A 49 1.12 7.56 2.39
CA THR A 49 0.93 8.32 3.62
C THR A 49 0.32 7.38 4.65
N GLU A 50 0.88 7.36 5.84
CA GLU A 50 0.31 6.53 6.91
C GLU A 50 -0.92 7.20 7.48
N GLY A 51 -2.02 6.45 7.57
CA GLY A 51 -3.27 6.94 8.12
C GLY A 51 -3.86 5.96 9.09
N GLN A 52 -4.98 6.34 9.67
CA GLN A 52 -5.72 5.48 10.61
C GLN A 52 -6.98 4.99 9.93
N GLY A 53 -7.19 3.70 9.98
CA GLY A 53 -8.39 3.08 9.46
C GLY A 53 -9.13 2.31 10.52
N PRO A 54 -10.28 1.75 10.17
CA PRO A 54 -11.07 0.99 11.15
C PRO A 54 -10.36 -0.25 11.70
N LYS A 55 -9.35 -0.73 10.98
CA LYS A 55 -8.58 -1.89 11.40
C LYS A 55 -7.23 -1.52 11.99
N GLY A 56 -6.96 -0.21 12.16
CA GLY A 56 -5.69 0.28 12.66
C GLY A 56 -4.92 1.06 11.60
N PRO A 57 -3.62 1.20 11.74
CA PRO A 57 -2.82 1.94 10.76
C PRO A 57 -2.92 1.33 9.37
N GLN A 58 -3.03 2.20 8.37
CA GLN A 58 -3.10 1.76 6.99
C GLN A 58 -2.37 2.76 6.10
N ALA A 59 -1.98 2.32 4.92
CA ALA A 59 -1.38 3.20 3.93
C ALA A 59 -2.47 3.87 3.11
N GLU A 60 -2.28 5.16 2.84
CA GLU A 60 -3.19 5.97 2.03
C GLU A 60 -2.37 6.71 0.98
N ASN A 61 -3.05 7.23 -0.04
CA ASN A 61 -2.40 7.96 -1.12
C ASN A 61 -1.24 7.16 -1.71
N VAL A 62 -1.48 5.89 -1.94
CA VAL A 62 -0.47 4.97 -2.46
C VAL A 62 -0.24 5.27 -3.93
N LYS A 63 1.03 5.38 -4.32
CA LYS A 63 1.36 5.58 -5.73
C LYS A 63 2.71 4.95 -6.04
N PRO A 64 2.90 4.46 -7.26
CA PRO A 64 4.20 3.90 -7.64
C PRO A 64 5.27 4.98 -7.65
N VAL A 65 6.45 4.57 -7.27
CA VAL A 65 7.61 5.46 -7.27
C VAL A 65 8.33 5.38 -8.61
#